data_494035dff7c99b101e4117a544f78d29
#
_entry.id   494035dff7c99b101e4117a544f78d29
#
_cell.length_a   1.000
_cell.length_b   1.000
_cell.length_c   1.000
_cell.angle_alpha   90.00
_cell.angle_beta   90.00
_cell.angle_gamma   90.00
#
_symmetry.space_group_name_H-M   'P 1'
#
loop_
_entity.id
_entity.type
_entity.pdbx_description
1 polymer ?
#
loop_
_entity_poly.entity_id
_entity_poly.type
_entity_poly.pdbx_seq_one_letter_code
_entity_poly.pdbx_strand_id
1 'polypeptide(L)'
;GKPITVQDALDHNFASPAPRPKQATFASFMGTDETDEDPQAKRRAILDGLTSDELQAHISQLYTTEVTAALRDIVHVYEIAMGVTVARISVRSMKTRWGSCTPKTGAIRIARELAAYPIECLDMVVAHELVHLLEPSHNQRFHALLDTYCPNNRALSQRLKQPPIETY
;
A
#
# COMPACT_ATOMS: atom_id res chain seq x y z
N GLY A 1 3.74 -21.19 -23.86
CA GLY A 1 4.67 -20.64 -22.90
C GLY A 1 4.12 -20.82 -21.50
N LYS A 2 4.93 -21.25 -20.56
CA LYS A 2 4.53 -21.33 -19.15
C LYS A 2 4.29 -19.89 -18.64
N PRO A 3 3.27 -19.65 -17.79
CA PRO A 3 3.10 -18.35 -17.15
C PRO A 3 4.31 -18.08 -16.26
N ILE A 4 4.86 -16.88 -16.39
CA ILE A 4 5.95 -16.39 -15.52
C ILE A 4 5.32 -16.17 -14.13
N THR A 5 5.90 -16.77 -13.10
CA THR A 5 5.45 -16.54 -11.72
C THR A 5 5.99 -15.21 -11.20
N VAL A 6 5.33 -14.65 -10.17
CA VAL A 6 5.82 -13.44 -9.48
C VAL A 6 7.26 -13.67 -8.98
N GLN A 7 7.58 -14.91 -8.56
CA GLN A 7 8.92 -15.29 -8.10
C GLN A 7 9.93 -15.23 -9.26
N ASP A 8 9.57 -15.70 -10.46
CA ASP A 8 10.44 -15.63 -11.63
C ASP A 8 10.70 -14.17 -12.06
N ALA A 9 9.72 -13.29 -11.92
CA ALA A 9 9.87 -11.86 -12.18
C ALA A 9 10.76 -11.17 -11.14
N LEU A 10 10.70 -11.62 -9.88
CA LEU A 10 11.54 -11.14 -8.79
C LEU A 10 13.00 -11.61 -8.95
N ASP A 11 13.23 -12.85 -9.38
CA ASP A 11 14.58 -13.43 -9.49
C ASP A 11 15.34 -12.94 -10.72
N HIS A 12 14.65 -12.46 -11.76
CA HIS A 12 15.29 -12.06 -13.03
C HIS A 12 15.54 -10.56 -13.18
N ASN A 13 14.98 -9.69 -12.35
CA ASN A 13 15.09 -8.23 -12.57
C ASN A 13 15.34 -7.39 -11.31
N PHE A 14 15.59 -7.98 -10.17
CA PHE A 14 15.96 -7.24 -8.96
C PHE A 14 17.42 -7.52 -8.59
N ALA A 15 18.33 -6.70 -9.15
CA ALA A 15 19.41 -6.18 -8.31
C ALA A 15 18.73 -5.68 -7.03
N SER A 16 19.23 -6.09 -5.86
CA SER A 16 18.71 -5.73 -4.52
C SER A 16 18.01 -4.39 -4.54
N PRO A 17 16.77 -4.28 -4.02
CA PRO A 17 16.07 -3.00 -3.98
C PRO A 17 17.06 -1.99 -3.42
N ALA A 18 17.24 -0.88 -4.15
CA ALA A 18 18.04 0.22 -3.67
C ALA A 18 17.64 0.45 -2.21
N PRO A 19 18.58 0.65 -1.29
CA PRO A 19 18.26 0.82 0.13
C PRO A 19 17.12 1.82 0.17
N ARG A 20 16.02 1.44 0.83
CA ARG A 20 14.85 2.31 0.98
C ARG A 20 15.39 3.70 1.28
N PRO A 21 14.98 4.76 0.57
CA PRO A 21 15.41 6.09 0.93
C PRO A 21 15.19 6.16 2.43
N LYS A 22 16.27 6.37 3.17
CA LYS A 22 16.23 6.50 4.64
C LYS A 22 15.03 7.39 4.87
N GLN A 23 14.02 6.86 5.54
CA GLN A 23 12.78 7.57 5.84
C GLN A 23 13.19 9.01 6.05
N ALA A 24 12.70 9.92 5.19
CA ALA A 24 12.97 11.34 5.38
C ALA A 24 12.41 11.61 6.77
N THR A 25 13.28 11.62 7.74
CA THR A 25 12.89 11.87 9.12
C THR A 25 12.26 13.24 9.09
N PHE A 26 11.16 13.41 9.79
CA PHE A 26 10.50 14.70 10.00
C PHE A 26 11.52 15.84 10.26
N ALA A 27 12.69 15.52 10.80
CA ALA A 27 13.83 16.40 10.95
C ALA A 27 14.39 16.99 9.64
N SER A 28 14.24 16.33 8.48
CA SER A 28 14.72 16.84 7.19
C SER A 28 13.80 17.88 6.57
N PHE A 29 12.58 18.02 7.08
CA PHE A 29 11.61 19.01 6.60
C PHE A 29 11.68 20.33 7.38
N MET A 30 12.21 20.30 8.62
CA MET A 30 12.37 21.46 9.48
C MET A 30 13.82 21.92 9.38
N GLY A 31 14.05 23.02 8.65
CA GLY A 31 15.36 23.67 8.53
C GLY A 31 16.02 23.79 9.89
N THR A 32 17.30 23.39 9.96
CA THR A 32 18.13 23.44 11.15
C THR A 32 18.39 24.86 11.56
N ASP A 33 17.71 25.34 12.61
CA ASP A 33 18.22 26.36 13.48
C ASP A 33 18.65 25.69 14.78
N GLU A 34 19.94 25.74 15.06
CA GLU A 34 20.58 25.08 16.22
C GLU A 34 20.13 25.78 17.51
N THR A 35 19.04 25.31 18.09
CA THR A 35 18.77 25.47 19.51
C THR A 35 18.69 24.08 20.14
N ASP A 36 19.41 23.93 21.24
CA ASP A 36 19.64 22.69 22.01
C ASP A 36 18.36 22.12 22.68
N GLU A 37 17.23 22.15 21.98
CA GLU A 37 15.96 21.61 22.45
C GLU A 37 15.81 20.15 22.05
N ASP A 38 15.51 19.30 23.04
CA ASP A 38 15.25 17.88 22.86
C ASP A 38 14.23 17.66 21.70
N PRO A 39 14.61 16.97 20.63
CA PRO A 39 13.73 16.73 19.48
C PRO A 39 12.42 16.03 19.85
N GLN A 40 12.41 15.24 20.95
CA GLN A 40 11.22 14.56 21.45
C GLN A 40 10.29 15.53 22.18
N ALA A 41 10.85 16.47 22.98
CA ALA A 41 10.06 17.52 23.65
C ALA A 41 9.38 18.43 22.62
N LYS A 42 10.11 18.81 21.55
CA LYS A 42 9.56 19.61 20.45
C LYS A 42 8.43 18.90 19.71
N ARG A 43 8.61 17.59 19.43
CA ARG A 43 7.55 16.75 18.83
C ARG A 43 6.32 16.69 19.71
N ARG A 44 6.52 16.49 21.02
CA ARG A 44 5.43 16.40 21.98
C ARG A 44 4.66 17.71 22.07
N ALA A 45 5.35 18.85 22.15
CA ALA A 45 4.74 20.18 22.17
C ALA A 45 3.92 20.48 20.89
N ILE A 46 4.39 20.04 19.72
CA ILE A 46 3.65 20.17 18.46
C ILE A 46 2.38 19.29 18.50
N LEU A 47 2.48 18.05 18.97
CA LEU A 47 1.34 17.15 19.06
C LEU A 47 0.31 17.62 20.11
N ASP A 48 0.78 18.14 21.24
CA ASP A 48 -0.08 18.67 22.32
C ASP A 48 -0.79 19.97 21.91
N GLY A 49 -0.25 20.71 20.91
CA GLY A 49 -0.84 21.92 20.34
C GLY A 49 -1.85 21.69 19.21
N LEU A 50 -1.92 20.46 18.65
CA LEU A 50 -2.85 20.16 17.58
C LEU A 50 -4.24 19.80 18.14
N THR A 51 -5.26 20.33 17.50
CA THR A 51 -6.63 19.87 17.72
C THR A 51 -6.80 18.44 17.21
N SER A 52 -7.79 17.71 17.72
CA SER A 52 -8.11 16.36 17.27
C SER A 52 -8.32 16.28 15.76
N ASP A 53 -8.95 17.29 15.16
CA ASP A 53 -9.23 17.34 13.72
C ASP A 53 -7.95 17.56 12.90
N GLU A 54 -7.05 18.43 13.37
CA GLU A 54 -5.75 18.66 12.73
C GLU A 54 -4.87 17.41 12.79
N LEU A 55 -4.83 16.73 13.92
CA LEU A 55 -4.11 15.48 14.06
C LEU A 55 -4.67 14.40 13.11
N GLN A 56 -6.00 14.27 13.04
CA GLN A 56 -6.65 13.31 12.15
C GLN A 56 -6.39 13.62 10.67
N ALA A 57 -6.38 14.90 10.30
CA ALA A 57 -6.03 15.33 8.94
C ALA A 57 -4.58 14.98 8.60
N HIS A 58 -3.66 15.20 9.54
CA HIS A 58 -2.24 14.89 9.37
C HIS A 58 -2.00 13.39 9.20
N ILE A 59 -2.57 12.56 10.06
CA ILE A 59 -2.52 11.08 9.94
C ILE A 59 -3.09 10.63 8.60
N SER A 60 -4.20 11.21 8.16
CA SER A 60 -4.83 10.91 6.89
C SER A 60 -3.94 11.22 5.70
N GLN A 61 -3.19 12.31 5.77
CA GLN A 61 -2.22 12.71 4.75
C GLN A 61 -1.02 11.76 4.73
N LEU A 62 -0.47 11.42 5.89
CA LEU A 62 0.63 10.45 6.02
C LEU A 62 0.23 9.10 5.40
N TYR A 63 -0.92 8.56 5.77
CA TYR A 63 -1.43 7.30 5.22
C TYR A 63 -1.57 7.35 3.70
N THR A 64 -2.08 8.46 3.17
CA THR A 64 -2.20 8.63 1.72
C THR A 64 -0.85 8.63 1.04
N THR A 65 0.14 9.31 1.62
CA THR A 65 1.50 9.40 1.10
C THR A 65 2.19 8.05 1.10
N GLU A 66 2.14 7.33 2.23
CA GLU A 66 2.77 6.01 2.39
C GLU A 66 2.18 4.99 1.41
N VAL A 67 0.85 4.89 1.35
CA VAL A 67 0.20 3.95 0.41
C VAL A 67 0.50 4.33 -1.03
N THR A 68 0.48 5.62 -1.38
CA THR A 68 0.77 6.07 -2.76
C THR A 68 2.21 5.75 -3.18
N ALA A 69 3.17 5.90 -2.27
CA ALA A 69 4.56 5.57 -2.53
C ALA A 69 4.75 4.07 -2.81
N ALA A 70 4.17 3.22 -1.95
CA ALA A 70 4.28 1.77 -2.09
C ALA A 70 3.54 1.22 -3.33
N LEU A 71 2.39 1.82 -3.68
CA LEU A 71 1.56 1.35 -4.79
C LEU A 71 2.27 1.34 -6.14
N ARG A 72 3.15 2.30 -6.39
CA ARG A 72 3.82 2.43 -7.70
C ARG A 72 4.62 1.17 -8.03
N ASP A 73 5.41 0.70 -7.09
CA ASP A 73 6.27 -0.47 -7.27
C ASP A 73 5.46 -1.77 -7.30
N ILE A 74 4.50 -1.91 -6.38
CA ILE A 74 3.63 -3.09 -6.30
C ILE A 74 2.83 -3.25 -7.61
N VAL A 75 2.18 -2.19 -8.08
CA VAL A 75 1.38 -2.24 -9.31
C VAL A 75 2.25 -2.60 -10.51
N HIS A 76 3.43 -2.00 -10.64
CA HIS A 76 4.33 -2.28 -11.75
C HIS A 76 4.73 -3.76 -11.82
N VAL A 77 5.03 -4.38 -10.69
CA VAL A 77 5.35 -5.82 -10.61
C VAL A 77 4.18 -6.67 -11.10
N TYR A 78 2.96 -6.36 -10.65
CA TYR A 78 1.79 -7.14 -11.05
C TYR A 78 1.35 -6.87 -12.50
N GLU A 79 1.50 -5.66 -13.02
CA GLU A 79 1.24 -5.38 -14.45
C GLU A 79 2.10 -6.26 -15.35
N ILE A 80 3.38 -6.41 -15.02
CA ILE A 80 4.30 -7.28 -15.76
C ILE A 80 3.90 -8.77 -15.58
N ALA A 81 3.68 -9.21 -14.34
CA ALA A 81 3.41 -10.60 -14.03
C ALA A 81 2.08 -11.09 -14.62
N MET A 82 1.06 -10.25 -14.63
CA MET A 82 -0.29 -10.57 -15.10
C MET A 82 -0.50 -10.21 -16.58
N GLY A 83 0.38 -9.40 -17.19
CA GLY A 83 0.21 -8.89 -18.55
C GLY A 83 -0.98 -7.94 -18.69
N VAL A 84 -1.27 -7.16 -17.65
CA VAL A 84 -2.36 -6.17 -17.62
C VAL A 84 -1.81 -4.76 -17.52
N THR A 85 -2.66 -3.76 -17.78
CA THR A 85 -2.29 -2.34 -17.60
C THR A 85 -3.37 -1.63 -16.80
N VAL A 86 -2.95 -0.93 -15.76
CA VAL A 86 -3.82 -0.09 -14.93
C VAL A 86 -3.91 1.30 -15.55
N ALA A 87 -5.10 1.68 -16.02
CA ALA A 87 -5.29 2.99 -16.63
C ALA A 87 -5.21 4.13 -15.59
N ARG A 88 -5.68 3.87 -14.38
CA ARG A 88 -5.71 4.86 -13.30
C ARG A 88 -5.72 4.18 -11.93
N ILE A 89 -4.86 4.63 -11.03
CA ILE A 89 -4.92 4.24 -9.62
C ILE A 89 -5.12 5.47 -8.74
N SER A 90 -5.87 5.32 -7.65
CA SER A 90 -6.10 6.40 -6.69
C SER A 90 -6.24 5.87 -5.27
N VAL A 91 -5.66 6.59 -4.31
CA VAL A 91 -5.77 6.32 -2.89
C VAL A 91 -6.91 7.16 -2.31
N ARG A 92 -7.81 6.54 -1.55
CA ARG A 92 -8.99 7.18 -0.98
C ARG A 92 -9.28 6.64 0.42
N SER A 93 -10.00 7.41 1.25
CA SER A 93 -10.64 6.84 2.42
C SER A 93 -11.80 5.94 1.99
N MET A 94 -11.81 4.71 2.49
CA MET A 94 -12.85 3.72 2.16
C MET A 94 -13.33 3.04 3.46
N LYS A 95 -14.67 3.03 3.67
CA LYS A 95 -15.26 2.53 4.93
C LYS A 95 -15.63 1.04 4.91
N THR A 96 -15.93 0.49 3.73
CA THR A 96 -16.55 -0.84 3.61
C THR A 96 -15.73 -1.84 2.81
N ARG A 97 -14.64 -1.42 2.20
CA ARG A 97 -13.78 -2.26 1.37
C ARG A 97 -12.36 -1.72 1.36
N TRP A 98 -11.39 -2.57 1.07
CA TRP A 98 -9.98 -2.21 1.00
C TRP A 98 -9.54 -1.74 -0.38
N GLY A 99 -10.26 -2.17 -1.43
CA GLY A 99 -10.01 -1.77 -2.80
C GLY A 99 -11.27 -1.82 -3.65
N SER A 100 -11.19 -1.34 -4.88
CA SER A 100 -12.19 -1.54 -5.92
C SER A 100 -11.58 -1.38 -7.30
N CYS A 101 -11.92 -2.29 -8.21
CA CYS A 101 -11.58 -2.23 -9.63
C CYS A 101 -12.82 -1.93 -10.47
N THR A 102 -12.63 -1.16 -11.54
CA THR A 102 -13.61 -1.00 -12.61
C THR A 102 -13.00 -1.60 -13.89
N PRO A 103 -13.23 -2.88 -14.20
CA PRO A 103 -12.55 -3.58 -15.29
C PRO A 103 -12.68 -2.89 -16.65
N LYS A 104 -13.84 -2.31 -16.93
CA LYS A 104 -14.10 -1.61 -18.21
C LYS A 104 -13.19 -0.41 -18.45
N THR A 105 -12.76 0.27 -17.39
CA THR A 105 -11.96 1.49 -17.49
C THR A 105 -10.53 1.30 -17.00
N GLY A 106 -10.18 0.14 -16.46
CA GLY A 106 -8.87 -0.12 -15.82
C GLY A 106 -8.60 0.77 -14.60
N ALA A 107 -9.65 1.34 -14.00
CA ALA A 107 -9.50 2.23 -12.85
C ALA A 107 -9.56 1.45 -11.53
N ILE A 108 -8.55 1.67 -10.68
CA ILE A 108 -8.42 1.03 -9.37
C ILE A 108 -8.42 2.10 -8.27
N ARG A 109 -9.09 1.80 -7.16
CA ARG A 109 -9.06 2.59 -5.93
C ARG A 109 -8.57 1.72 -4.80
N ILE A 110 -7.71 2.28 -3.95
CA ILE A 110 -7.12 1.60 -2.78
C ILE A 110 -7.40 2.43 -1.54
N ALA A 111 -7.75 1.75 -0.45
CA ALA A 111 -7.98 2.39 0.83
C ALA A 111 -6.68 2.89 1.45
N ARG A 112 -6.61 4.18 1.83
CA ARG A 112 -5.44 4.74 2.52
C ARG A 112 -5.23 4.11 3.91
N GLU A 113 -6.28 3.59 4.51
CA GLU A 113 -6.29 2.94 5.81
C GLU A 113 -5.41 1.67 5.84
N LEU A 114 -5.02 1.13 4.66
CA LEU A 114 -4.05 0.04 4.54
C LEU A 114 -2.65 0.43 5.05
N ALA A 115 -2.33 1.72 5.17
CA ALA A 115 -1.08 2.17 5.79
C ALA A 115 -0.91 1.71 7.24
N ALA A 116 -2.02 1.45 7.94
CA ALA A 116 -2.01 0.93 9.32
C ALA A 116 -1.78 -0.59 9.41
N TYR A 117 -1.66 -1.28 8.28
CA TYR A 117 -1.46 -2.73 8.20
C TYR A 117 -0.09 -3.08 7.63
N PRO A 118 0.38 -4.33 7.81
CA PRO A 118 1.59 -4.79 7.13
C PRO A 118 1.50 -4.59 5.62
N ILE A 119 2.64 -4.28 4.98
CA ILE A 119 2.72 -4.00 3.55
C ILE A 119 2.19 -5.13 2.68
N GLU A 120 2.29 -6.37 3.16
CA GLU A 120 1.77 -7.57 2.51
C GLU A 120 0.25 -7.53 2.35
N CYS A 121 -0.45 -6.83 3.25
CA CYS A 121 -1.90 -6.62 3.13
C CYS A 121 -2.23 -5.67 1.97
N LEU A 122 -1.44 -4.62 1.77
CA LEU A 122 -1.56 -3.73 0.62
C LEU A 122 -1.27 -4.49 -0.67
N ASP A 123 -0.18 -5.26 -0.70
CA ASP A 123 0.21 -6.12 -1.82
C ASP A 123 -0.94 -7.07 -2.23
N MET A 124 -1.53 -7.78 -1.28
CA MET A 124 -2.66 -8.68 -1.51
C MET A 124 -3.89 -7.95 -2.07
N VAL A 125 -4.23 -6.77 -1.54
CA VAL A 125 -5.38 -5.99 -2.04
C VAL A 125 -5.12 -5.52 -3.47
N VAL A 126 -3.90 -5.08 -3.78
CA VAL A 126 -3.51 -4.69 -5.15
C VAL A 126 -3.62 -5.89 -6.09
N ALA A 127 -3.07 -7.05 -5.72
CA ALA A 127 -3.20 -8.28 -6.51
C ALA A 127 -4.68 -8.63 -6.78
N HIS A 128 -5.54 -8.55 -5.75
CA HIS A 128 -6.98 -8.78 -5.86
C HIS A 128 -7.64 -7.86 -6.90
N GLU A 129 -7.35 -6.56 -6.83
CA GLU A 129 -7.93 -5.59 -7.74
C GLU A 129 -7.42 -5.73 -9.18
N LEU A 130 -6.15 -6.12 -9.36
CA LEU A 130 -5.61 -6.36 -10.70
C LEU A 130 -6.14 -7.65 -11.31
N VAL A 131 -6.38 -8.69 -10.51
CA VAL A 131 -7.03 -9.93 -10.99
C VAL A 131 -8.42 -9.63 -11.56
N HIS A 132 -9.13 -8.63 -11.08
CA HIS A 132 -10.41 -8.19 -11.67
C HIS A 132 -10.29 -7.66 -13.09
N LEU A 133 -9.10 -7.25 -13.55
CA LEU A 133 -8.87 -6.91 -14.96
C LEU A 133 -8.85 -8.16 -15.84
N LEU A 134 -8.53 -9.33 -15.30
CA LEU A 134 -8.51 -10.64 -15.99
C LEU A 134 -9.84 -11.39 -15.84
N GLU A 135 -10.46 -11.28 -14.65
CA GLU A 135 -11.69 -11.96 -14.28
C GLU A 135 -12.55 -11.07 -13.39
N PRO A 136 -13.59 -10.45 -13.93
CA PRO A 136 -14.43 -9.52 -13.16
C PRO A 136 -15.22 -10.12 -12.02
N SER A 137 -15.51 -11.42 -12.08
CA SER A 137 -16.35 -12.14 -11.09
C SER A 137 -15.51 -12.95 -10.12
N HIS A 138 -15.90 -13.02 -8.86
CA HIS A 138 -15.23 -13.87 -7.85
C HIS A 138 -15.58 -15.37 -8.01
N ASN A 139 -15.41 -15.89 -9.22
CA ASN A 139 -15.62 -17.29 -9.54
C ASN A 139 -14.35 -18.13 -9.27
N GLN A 140 -14.41 -19.43 -9.63
CA GLN A 140 -13.28 -20.35 -9.45
C GLN A 140 -12.01 -19.87 -10.19
N ARG A 141 -12.15 -19.28 -11.39
CA ARG A 141 -11.01 -18.75 -12.16
C ARG A 141 -10.36 -17.56 -11.45
N PHE A 142 -11.16 -16.67 -10.88
CA PHE A 142 -10.67 -15.54 -10.07
C PHE A 142 -9.80 -16.04 -8.91
N HIS A 143 -10.33 -17.01 -8.13
CA HIS A 143 -9.61 -17.54 -6.98
C HIS A 143 -8.33 -18.27 -7.40
N ALA A 144 -8.35 -19.03 -8.50
CA ALA A 144 -7.16 -19.68 -9.02
C ALA A 144 -6.08 -18.69 -9.46
N LEU A 145 -6.47 -17.59 -10.11
CA LEU A 145 -5.55 -16.51 -10.47
C LEU A 145 -4.97 -15.83 -9.23
N LEU A 146 -5.84 -15.49 -8.26
CA LEU A 146 -5.39 -14.86 -7.03
C LEU A 146 -4.45 -15.76 -6.22
N ASP A 147 -4.74 -17.07 -6.13
CA ASP A 147 -3.86 -18.05 -5.48
C ASP A 147 -2.50 -18.17 -6.21
N THR A 148 -2.47 -17.96 -7.53
CA THR A 148 -1.24 -17.97 -8.32
C THR A 148 -0.36 -16.74 -8.05
N TYR A 149 -0.95 -15.56 -8.05
CA TYR A 149 -0.21 -14.31 -7.92
C TYR A 149 0.05 -13.89 -6.46
N CYS A 150 -0.82 -14.29 -5.53
CA CYS A 150 -0.70 -14.03 -4.10
C CYS A 150 -1.07 -15.28 -3.29
N PRO A 151 -0.16 -16.27 -3.14
CA PRO A 151 -0.43 -17.54 -2.46
C PRO A 151 -0.94 -17.39 -1.03
N ASN A 152 -0.51 -16.34 -0.34
CA ASN A 152 -0.88 -16.05 1.05
C ASN A 152 -2.19 -15.23 1.19
N ASN A 153 -2.94 -15.01 0.10
CA ASN A 153 -4.10 -14.12 0.07
C ASN A 153 -5.13 -14.41 1.16
N ARG A 154 -5.36 -15.68 1.49
CA ARG A 154 -6.34 -16.10 2.53
C ARG A 154 -5.91 -15.67 3.92
N ALA A 155 -4.64 -15.86 4.28
CA ALA A 155 -4.09 -15.44 5.57
C ALA A 155 -4.11 -13.90 5.70
N LEU A 156 -3.74 -13.18 4.66
CA LEU A 156 -3.75 -11.72 4.62
C LEU A 156 -5.18 -11.16 4.67
N SER A 157 -6.14 -11.81 4.01
CA SER A 157 -7.56 -11.47 4.12
C SER A 157 -8.10 -11.64 5.55
N GLN A 158 -7.63 -12.65 6.29
CA GLN A 158 -7.98 -12.81 7.72
C GLN A 158 -7.31 -11.72 8.57
N ARG A 159 -6.06 -11.36 8.25
CA ARG A 159 -5.35 -10.27 8.94
C ARG A 159 -6.10 -8.94 8.82
N LEU A 160 -6.66 -8.64 7.66
CA LEU A 160 -7.45 -7.41 7.41
C LEU A 160 -8.80 -7.36 8.17
N LYS A 161 -9.27 -8.47 8.72
CA LYS A 161 -10.46 -8.51 9.59
C LYS A 161 -10.14 -8.17 11.05
N GLN A 162 -8.88 -8.16 11.40
CA GLN A 162 -8.40 -7.82 12.74
C GLN A 162 -8.04 -6.33 12.79
N PRO A 163 -8.02 -5.70 13.96
CA PRO A 163 -7.56 -4.32 14.08
C PRO A 163 -6.11 -4.19 13.57
N PRO A 164 -5.70 -2.98 13.14
CA PRO A 164 -4.31 -2.69 12.82
C PRO A 164 -3.38 -3.08 13.97
N ILE A 165 -2.10 -3.30 13.68
CA ILE A 165 -1.10 -3.49 14.73
C ILE A 165 -0.89 -2.13 15.39
N GLU A 166 -1.24 -2.03 16.68
CA GLU A 166 -0.85 -0.89 17.48
C GLU A 166 0.68 -0.95 17.66
N THR A 167 1.39 -0.06 16.99
CA THR A 167 2.82 0.14 17.20
C THR A 167 2.93 1.06 18.41
N TYR A 168 3.19 0.48 19.60
CA TYR A 168 3.59 1.23 20.78
C TYR A 168 5.04 1.72 20.66
#